data_8a72ace04146d56f9b45f29b53ca8bf9
#
_entry.id   8a72ace04146d56f9b45f29b53ca8bf9
#
_cell.length_a   1.000
_cell.length_b   1.000
_cell.length_c   1.000
_cell.angle_alpha   90.00
_cell.angle_beta   90.00
_cell.angle_gamma   90.00
#
_symmetry.space_group_name_H-M   'P 1'
#
loop_
_entity.id
_entity.type
_entity.pdbx_description
1 polymer ?
#
loop_
_entity_poly.entity_id
_entity_poly.type
_entity_poly.pdbx_seq_one_letter_code
_entity_poly.pdbx_strand_id
1 'polypeptide(L)'
;MTAGVIPSTGWGVMHLMLRALPEEPGAEAVLEAIGEFTATDPNQVIAFSVLGASADVGLMALGPDLDALDRLTKDVLRGPFAPEYSFLSLTELSEYTGTESEERARLEAAGEADVPAALAAWAERMAAYNDARLHPRLPTRPVIAF
;
A
#
# COMPACT_ATOMS: atom_id res chain seq x y z
N MET A 1 18.51 -1.08 19.13
CA MET A 1 17.56 -0.96 18.02
C MET A 1 16.23 -0.49 18.62
N THR A 2 15.78 0.69 18.27
CA THR A 2 14.43 1.15 18.62
C THR A 2 13.42 0.27 17.88
N ALA A 3 12.36 -0.16 18.58
CA ALA A 3 11.26 -0.85 17.92
C ALA A 3 10.65 0.12 16.89
N GLY A 4 10.39 -0.37 15.67
CA GLY A 4 9.77 0.43 14.62
C GLY A 4 8.37 0.90 15.01
N VAL A 5 7.89 1.95 14.39
CA VAL A 5 6.50 2.43 14.57
C VAL A 5 5.59 1.61 13.65
N ILE A 6 4.84 0.70 14.26
CA ILE A 6 3.96 -0.23 13.54
C ILE A 6 2.51 0.15 13.80
N PRO A 7 1.68 0.36 12.78
CA PRO A 7 0.24 0.55 12.93
C PRO A 7 -0.40 -0.66 13.63
N SER A 8 -1.42 -0.43 14.44
CA SER A 8 -2.18 -1.51 15.11
C SER A 8 -2.90 -2.42 14.11
N THR A 9 -3.17 -1.95 12.92
CA THR A 9 -3.86 -2.66 11.84
C THR A 9 -3.33 -2.18 10.49
N GLY A 10 -3.12 -3.11 9.56
CA GLY A 10 -2.67 -2.78 8.20
C GLY A 10 -1.25 -2.26 8.09
N TRP A 11 -0.95 -1.60 6.99
CA TRP A 11 0.38 -1.11 6.62
C TRP A 11 0.37 0.39 6.30
N GLY A 12 1.54 1.01 6.41
CA GLY A 12 1.79 2.33 5.85
C GLY A 12 1.89 2.26 4.32
N VAL A 13 1.35 3.27 3.66
CA VAL A 13 1.46 3.50 2.21
C VAL A 13 1.99 4.91 2.00
N MET A 14 3.25 5.00 1.61
CA MET A 14 3.91 6.25 1.29
C MET A 14 3.77 6.55 -0.21
N HIS A 15 3.41 7.78 -0.53
CA HIS A 15 3.32 8.28 -1.90
C HIS A 15 4.28 9.46 -2.06
N LEU A 16 5.16 9.39 -3.05
CA LEU A 16 6.03 10.48 -3.45
C LEU A 16 5.78 10.80 -4.92
N MET A 17 5.51 12.07 -5.21
CA MET A 17 5.52 12.62 -6.57
C MET A 17 6.75 13.50 -6.69
N LEU A 18 7.63 13.16 -7.61
CA LEU A 18 9.00 13.65 -7.70
C LEU A 18 9.25 14.29 -9.06
N ARG A 19 9.94 15.42 -9.04
CA ARG A 19 10.52 16.01 -10.23
C ARG A 19 11.99 15.60 -10.34
N ALA A 20 12.38 15.10 -11.49
CA ALA A 20 13.76 14.70 -11.75
C ALA A 20 14.70 15.91 -11.83
N LEU A 21 15.89 15.76 -11.28
CA LEU A 21 17.00 16.73 -11.33
C LEU A 21 18.18 16.05 -12.05
N PRO A 22 18.18 15.96 -13.39
CA PRO A 22 19.09 15.09 -14.14
C PRO A 22 20.58 15.49 -14.02
N GLU A 23 20.86 16.72 -13.60
CA GLU A 23 22.23 17.20 -13.37
C GLU A 23 22.76 16.84 -11.96
N GLU A 24 21.89 16.37 -11.07
CA GLU A 24 22.26 16.00 -9.70
C GLU A 24 22.67 14.53 -9.62
N PRO A 25 23.73 14.20 -8.84
CA PRO A 25 24.15 12.82 -8.63
C PRO A 25 23.24 12.08 -7.65
N GLY A 26 23.42 10.76 -7.53
CA GLY A 26 22.82 9.95 -6.46
C GLY A 26 21.72 9.00 -6.91
N ALA A 27 21.47 8.84 -8.20
CA ALA A 27 20.47 7.87 -8.71
C ALA A 27 20.77 6.43 -8.26
N GLU A 28 22.05 6.03 -8.23
CA GLU A 28 22.45 4.69 -7.79
C GLU A 28 22.14 4.46 -6.31
N ALA A 29 22.39 5.46 -5.46
CA ALA A 29 22.08 5.37 -4.03
C ALA A 29 20.56 5.24 -3.77
N VAL A 30 19.72 5.87 -4.59
CA VAL A 30 18.26 5.71 -4.51
C VAL A 30 17.84 4.29 -4.88
N LEU A 31 18.43 3.71 -5.93
CA LEU A 31 18.15 2.32 -6.33
C LEU A 31 18.61 1.33 -5.25
N GLU A 32 19.76 1.58 -4.61
CA GLU A 32 20.26 0.79 -3.48
C GLU A 32 19.29 0.86 -2.29
N ALA A 33 18.85 2.04 -1.90
CA ALA A 33 17.88 2.25 -0.81
C ALA A 33 16.55 1.53 -1.08
N ILE A 34 16.04 1.58 -2.31
CA ILE A 34 14.85 0.83 -2.73
C ILE A 34 15.10 -0.68 -2.64
N GLY A 35 16.27 -1.15 -3.08
CA GLY A 35 16.66 -2.55 -3.00
C GLY A 35 16.74 -3.05 -1.55
N GLU A 36 17.37 -2.28 -0.65
CA GLU A 36 17.45 -2.60 0.77
C GLU A 36 16.05 -2.65 1.43
N PHE A 37 15.20 -1.67 1.14
CA PHE A 37 13.84 -1.64 1.66
C PHE A 37 13.03 -2.86 1.21
N THR A 38 13.08 -3.21 -0.07
CA THR A 38 12.33 -4.34 -0.63
C THR A 38 12.93 -5.71 -0.30
N ALA A 39 14.16 -5.78 0.17
CA ALA A 39 14.77 -7.02 0.68
C ALA A 39 14.14 -7.54 1.97
N THR A 40 13.39 -6.68 2.68
CA THR A 40 12.66 -7.04 3.91
C THR A 40 11.20 -7.31 3.58
N ASP A 41 10.79 -8.58 3.59
CA ASP A 41 9.37 -8.95 3.41
C ASP A 41 8.53 -8.42 4.59
N PRO A 42 7.34 -7.85 4.37
CA PRO A 42 6.56 -7.75 3.13
C PRO A 42 6.67 -6.39 2.39
N ASN A 43 7.74 -5.65 2.59
CA ASN A 43 7.92 -4.33 1.99
C ASN A 43 7.85 -4.37 0.46
N GLN A 44 7.20 -3.38 -0.13
CA GLN A 44 7.00 -3.29 -1.57
C GLN A 44 7.20 -1.86 -2.05
N VAL A 45 7.77 -1.71 -3.24
CA VAL A 45 7.91 -0.42 -3.93
C VAL A 45 7.50 -0.58 -5.38
N ILE A 46 6.79 0.40 -5.91
CA ILE A 46 6.58 0.59 -7.33
C ILE A 46 6.94 2.02 -7.72
N ALA A 47 7.70 2.16 -8.80
CA ALA A 47 7.92 3.43 -9.46
C ALA A 47 7.10 3.49 -10.75
N PHE A 48 6.58 4.66 -11.07
CA PHE A 48 5.76 4.88 -12.25
C PHE A 48 6.02 6.27 -12.85
N SER A 49 5.79 6.38 -14.14
CA SER A 49 5.85 7.66 -14.85
C SER A 49 4.58 8.46 -14.55
N VAL A 50 4.72 9.77 -14.34
CA VAL A 50 3.59 10.69 -14.14
C VAL A 50 3.43 11.52 -15.38
N LEU A 51 2.23 11.50 -15.99
CA LEU A 51 1.92 12.26 -17.19
C LEU A 51 1.04 13.46 -16.86
N GLY A 52 1.34 14.59 -17.48
CA GLY A 52 0.49 15.78 -17.43
C GLY A 52 0.49 16.56 -16.12
N ALA A 53 1.45 16.30 -15.22
CA ALA A 53 1.61 16.98 -13.94
C ALA A 53 3.00 17.64 -13.82
N SER A 54 3.26 18.33 -12.71
CA SER A 54 4.57 18.92 -12.39
C SER A 54 5.62 17.89 -11.97
N ALA A 55 5.20 16.67 -11.68
CA ALA A 55 6.09 15.55 -11.34
C ALA A 55 6.43 14.71 -12.58
N ASP A 56 7.61 14.11 -12.58
CA ASP A 56 8.07 13.19 -13.63
C ASP A 56 7.90 11.73 -13.21
N VAL A 57 8.13 11.46 -11.93
CA VAL A 57 8.14 10.10 -11.36
C VAL A 57 7.26 10.06 -10.12
N GLY A 58 6.42 9.05 -10.03
CA GLY A 58 5.74 8.65 -8.81
C GLY A 58 6.42 7.43 -8.19
N LEU A 59 6.51 7.41 -6.87
CA LEU A 59 6.98 6.27 -6.11
C LEU A 59 5.96 5.97 -5.02
N MET A 60 5.50 4.72 -4.98
CA MET A 60 4.63 4.23 -3.93
C MET A 60 5.36 3.10 -3.20
N ALA A 61 5.45 3.21 -1.89
CA ALA A 61 6.05 2.20 -1.04
C ALA A 61 5.07 1.76 0.04
N LEU A 62 5.02 0.46 0.31
CA LEU A 62 4.17 -0.15 1.31
C LEU A 62 5.02 -0.98 2.28
N GLY A 63 4.64 -0.93 3.55
CA GLY A 63 5.25 -1.78 4.57
C GLY A 63 4.64 -1.58 5.95
N PRO A 64 4.84 -2.54 6.88
CA PRO A 64 4.31 -2.46 8.22
C PRO A 64 5.06 -1.47 9.12
N ASP A 65 6.31 -1.14 8.82
CA ASP A 65 7.15 -0.27 9.65
C ASP A 65 7.22 1.15 9.07
N LEU A 66 6.60 2.10 9.75
CA LEU A 66 6.57 3.51 9.33
C LEU A 66 7.96 4.16 9.43
N ASP A 67 8.82 3.73 10.34
CA ASP A 67 10.20 4.22 10.41
C ASP A 67 11.02 3.77 9.19
N ALA A 68 10.74 2.56 8.66
CA ALA A 68 11.37 2.09 7.43
C ALA A 68 10.91 2.91 6.21
N LEU A 69 9.62 3.24 6.13
CA LEU A 69 9.07 4.12 5.09
C LEU A 69 9.65 5.55 5.18
N ASP A 70 9.80 6.09 6.39
CA ASP A 70 10.41 7.39 6.61
C ASP A 70 11.89 7.40 6.18
N ARG A 71 12.67 6.36 6.53
CA ARG A 71 14.06 6.22 6.08
C ARG A 71 14.14 6.18 4.56
N LEU A 72 13.36 5.32 3.92
CA LEU A 72 13.30 5.25 2.45
C LEU A 72 12.97 6.62 1.83
N THR A 73 11.99 7.32 2.38
CA THR A 73 11.62 8.68 1.93
C THR A 73 12.82 9.61 1.96
N LYS A 74 13.54 9.65 3.08
CA LYS A 74 14.72 10.50 3.26
C LYS A 74 15.86 10.14 2.33
N ASP A 75 16.07 8.85 2.07
CA ASP A 75 17.12 8.38 1.17
C ASP A 75 16.79 8.71 -0.28
N VAL A 76 15.53 8.55 -0.70
CA VAL A 76 15.06 9.00 -2.03
C VAL A 76 15.25 10.50 -2.23
N LEU A 77 14.94 11.31 -1.21
CA LEU A 77 15.05 12.78 -1.27
C LEU A 77 16.49 13.30 -1.16
N ARG A 78 17.47 12.45 -0.85
CA ARG A 78 18.90 12.77 -0.99
C ARG A 78 19.43 12.55 -2.40
N GLY A 79 18.68 11.85 -3.24
CA GLY A 79 19.02 11.61 -4.64
C GLY A 79 18.60 12.75 -5.56
N PRO A 80 18.65 12.53 -6.88
CA PRO A 80 18.42 13.56 -7.90
C PRO A 80 16.92 13.84 -8.09
N PHE A 81 16.20 14.10 -7.01
CA PHE A 81 14.76 14.34 -7.03
C PHE A 81 14.36 15.50 -6.12
N ALA A 82 13.45 16.34 -6.61
CA ALA A 82 12.74 17.32 -5.81
C ALA A 82 11.31 16.83 -5.56
N PRO A 83 10.82 16.87 -4.31
CA PRO A 83 9.43 16.50 -4.03
C PRO A 83 8.48 17.58 -4.53
N GLU A 84 7.49 17.19 -5.31
CA GLU A 84 6.37 18.03 -5.73
C GLU A 84 5.16 17.81 -4.80
N TYR A 85 4.95 16.57 -4.38
CA TYR A 85 3.89 16.19 -3.46
C TYR A 85 4.22 14.88 -2.77
N SER A 86 3.84 14.77 -1.49
CA SER A 86 3.96 13.52 -0.74
C SER A 86 2.85 13.38 0.28
N PHE A 87 2.43 12.17 0.55
CA PHE A 87 1.57 11.86 1.68
C PHE A 87 1.76 10.42 2.14
N LEU A 88 1.45 10.19 3.41
CA LEU A 88 1.38 8.87 4.03
C LEU A 88 -0.08 8.55 4.31
N SER A 89 -0.52 7.37 3.93
CA SER A 89 -1.81 6.79 4.31
C SER A 89 -1.61 5.44 5.01
N LEU A 90 -2.65 4.93 5.64
CA LEU A 90 -2.68 3.60 6.21
C LEU A 90 -3.72 2.77 5.47
N THR A 91 -3.43 1.48 5.31
CA THR A 91 -4.45 0.53 4.87
C THR A 91 -5.39 0.24 6.04
N GLU A 92 -6.68 0.11 5.76
CA GLU A 92 -7.71 -0.08 6.77
C GLU A 92 -8.82 -1.01 6.29
N LEU A 93 -9.58 -1.52 7.24
CA LEU A 93 -10.80 -2.27 6.96
C LEU A 93 -11.85 -1.35 6.32
N SER A 94 -12.73 -1.93 5.52
CA SER A 94 -13.86 -1.19 4.95
C SER A 94 -14.93 -0.97 6.00
N GLU A 95 -15.39 0.26 6.16
CA GLU A 95 -16.56 0.59 6.98
C GLU A 95 -17.87 0.07 6.39
N TYR A 96 -17.86 -0.33 5.12
CA TYR A 96 -19.04 -0.81 4.38
C TYR A 96 -19.18 -2.33 4.36
N THR A 97 -18.41 -3.07 5.15
CA THR A 97 -18.58 -4.52 5.30
C THR A 97 -19.77 -4.79 6.21
N GLY A 98 -20.77 -5.50 5.68
CA GLY A 98 -21.90 -5.95 6.47
C GLY A 98 -21.48 -6.85 7.62
N THR A 99 -22.30 -6.91 8.67
CA THR A 99 -22.10 -7.80 9.80
C THR A 99 -22.62 -9.21 9.49
N GLU A 100 -22.17 -10.21 10.22
CA GLU A 100 -22.70 -11.58 10.10
C GLU A 100 -24.22 -11.64 10.34
N SER A 101 -24.73 -10.82 11.27
CA SER A 101 -26.16 -10.76 11.56
C SER A 101 -26.98 -10.20 10.39
N GLU A 102 -26.47 -9.19 9.69
CA GLU A 102 -27.11 -8.64 8.49
C GLU A 102 -27.10 -9.63 7.35
N GLU A 103 -25.98 -10.33 7.13
CA GLU A 103 -25.89 -11.35 6.09
C GLU A 103 -26.79 -12.56 6.39
N ARG A 104 -26.87 -12.98 7.64
CA ARG A 104 -27.81 -14.02 8.09
C ARG A 104 -29.25 -13.63 7.76
N ALA A 105 -29.67 -12.45 8.15
CA ALA A 105 -31.04 -11.95 7.87
C ALA A 105 -31.31 -11.89 6.37
N ARG A 106 -30.33 -11.48 5.56
CA ARG A 106 -30.43 -11.45 4.09
C ARG A 106 -30.62 -12.86 3.50
N LEU A 107 -29.83 -13.83 3.97
CA LEU A 107 -29.92 -15.23 3.49
C LEU A 107 -31.26 -15.86 3.88
N GLU A 108 -31.72 -15.65 5.11
CA GLU A 108 -33.03 -16.14 5.57
C GLU A 108 -34.17 -15.53 4.76
N ALA A 109 -34.14 -14.24 4.52
CA ALA A 109 -35.13 -13.53 3.69
C ALA A 109 -35.12 -13.99 2.22
N ALA A 110 -33.94 -14.42 1.71
CA ALA A 110 -33.80 -14.97 0.37
C ALA A 110 -34.23 -16.44 0.25
N GLY A 111 -34.56 -17.10 1.37
CA GLY A 111 -34.95 -18.51 1.39
C GLY A 111 -33.79 -19.48 1.17
N GLU A 112 -32.58 -19.09 1.60
CA GLU A 112 -31.39 -19.96 1.50
C GLU A 112 -31.62 -21.28 2.26
N ALA A 113 -31.37 -22.39 1.59
CA ALA A 113 -31.64 -23.73 2.14
C ALA A 113 -30.65 -24.14 3.23
N ASP A 114 -29.41 -23.68 3.14
CA ASP A 114 -28.35 -23.97 4.10
C ASP A 114 -27.66 -22.67 4.57
N VAL A 115 -28.33 -21.93 5.42
CA VAL A 115 -27.85 -20.67 5.97
C VAL A 115 -26.49 -20.81 6.68
N PRO A 116 -26.22 -21.86 7.49
CA PRO A 116 -24.92 -22.05 8.10
C PRO A 116 -23.78 -22.18 7.08
N ALA A 117 -23.94 -22.99 6.04
CA ALA A 117 -22.92 -23.17 5.00
C ALA A 117 -22.71 -21.88 4.19
N ALA A 118 -23.78 -21.16 3.85
CA ALA A 118 -23.72 -19.91 3.14
C ALA A 118 -23.01 -18.80 3.96
N LEU A 119 -23.24 -18.74 5.29
CA LEU A 119 -22.55 -17.84 6.20
C LEU A 119 -21.06 -18.17 6.32
N ALA A 120 -20.70 -19.45 6.42
CA ALA A 120 -19.29 -19.86 6.45
C ALA A 120 -18.56 -19.40 5.17
N ALA A 121 -19.14 -19.64 4.01
CA ALA A 121 -18.60 -19.20 2.73
C ALA A 121 -18.52 -17.66 2.61
N TRP A 122 -19.48 -16.94 3.17
CA TRP A 122 -19.43 -15.47 3.26
C TRP A 122 -18.27 -15.01 4.18
N ALA A 123 -18.13 -15.62 5.35
CA ALA A 123 -17.05 -15.28 6.29
C ALA A 123 -15.66 -15.50 5.69
N GLU A 124 -15.44 -16.59 4.95
CA GLU A 124 -14.19 -16.82 4.21
C GLU A 124 -13.92 -15.74 3.16
N ARG A 125 -14.94 -15.35 2.38
CA ARG A 125 -14.80 -14.26 1.40
C ARG A 125 -14.49 -12.93 2.07
N MET A 126 -15.11 -12.63 3.21
CA MET A 126 -14.85 -11.40 3.96
C MET A 126 -13.45 -11.40 4.56
N ALA A 127 -12.99 -12.53 5.08
CA ALA A 127 -11.61 -12.65 5.58
C ALA A 127 -10.59 -12.39 4.46
N ALA A 128 -10.76 -13.01 3.29
CA ALA A 128 -9.88 -12.81 2.15
C ALA A 128 -9.95 -11.35 1.62
N TYR A 129 -11.14 -10.76 1.58
CA TYR A 129 -11.32 -9.36 1.19
C TYR A 129 -10.62 -8.41 2.15
N ASN A 130 -10.78 -8.61 3.45
CA ASN A 130 -10.16 -7.79 4.49
C ASN A 130 -8.64 -7.93 4.47
N ASP A 131 -8.12 -9.14 4.29
CA ASP A 131 -6.68 -9.38 4.18
C ASP A 131 -6.10 -8.65 2.96
N ALA A 132 -6.74 -8.74 1.81
CA ALA A 132 -6.31 -8.03 0.60
C ALA A 132 -6.35 -6.50 0.73
N ARG A 133 -7.23 -5.96 1.56
CA ARG A 133 -7.29 -4.51 1.86
C ARG A 133 -6.20 -4.07 2.83
N LEU A 134 -5.93 -4.87 3.86
CA LEU A 134 -4.93 -4.57 4.89
C LEU A 134 -3.50 -4.78 4.38
N HIS A 135 -3.32 -5.79 3.52
CA HIS A 135 -2.02 -6.23 3.01
C HIS A 135 -2.00 -6.26 1.47
N PRO A 136 -2.20 -5.11 0.81
CA PRO A 136 -2.30 -5.08 -0.65
C PRO A 136 -0.99 -5.50 -1.30
N ARG A 137 -1.10 -6.02 -2.53
CA ARG A 137 0.05 -6.34 -3.37
C ARG A 137 0.13 -5.35 -4.52
N LEU A 138 1.29 -4.70 -4.63
CA LEU A 138 1.57 -3.81 -5.76
C LEU A 138 1.70 -4.60 -7.06
N PRO A 139 1.28 -4.02 -8.19
CA PRO A 139 1.46 -4.65 -9.49
C PRO A 139 2.95 -4.76 -9.83
N THR A 140 3.33 -5.86 -10.47
CA THR A 140 4.72 -6.10 -10.96
C THR A 140 4.97 -5.51 -12.35
N ARG A 141 3.96 -4.91 -12.98
CA ARG A 141 4.06 -4.29 -14.30
C ARG A 141 4.29 -2.78 -14.17
N PRO A 142 5.01 -2.17 -15.11
CA PRO A 142 5.09 -0.71 -15.19
C PRO A 142 3.70 -0.07 -15.20
N VAL A 143 3.55 1.00 -14.46
CA VAL A 143 2.31 1.77 -14.34
C VAL A 143 2.58 3.21 -14.81
N ILE A 144 1.60 3.80 -15.46
CA ILE A 144 1.59 5.21 -15.85
C ILE A 144 0.41 5.85 -15.13
N ALA A 145 0.67 6.95 -14.43
CA ALA A 145 -0.36 7.77 -13.80
C ALA A 145 -0.47 9.14 -14.49
N PHE A 146 -1.65 9.74 -14.47
CA PHE A 146 -1.95 11.06 -15.05
C PHE A 146 -3.05 11.77 -14.26
#